data_e283d6a6efca3a51eff90420d1ab5511
#
_entry.id   e283d6a6efca3a51eff90420d1ab5511
#
_cell.length_a   1.000
_cell.length_b   1.000
_cell.length_c   1.000
_cell.angle_alpha   90.00
_cell.angle_beta   90.00
_cell.angle_gamma   90.00
#
_symmetry.space_group_name_H-M   'P 1'
#
loop_
_entity.id
_entity.type
_entity.pdbx_description
1 polymer ?
#
loop_
_entity_poly.entity_id
_entity_poly.type
_entity_poly.pdbx_seq_one_letter_code
_entity_poly.pdbx_strand_id
1 'polypeptide(L)'
;MAVDERKIVIWCGAAPNQKALANKLASKYNVAGIVIDEHKKTSTRKKFSEIVSALIDRIKFRKIYGAWKWLMYNYASGYSEWPNVPMLRVESINNEQAAAFTREINPDLIIVSGTGLVKEPLLSLPASIGIINLHTGLSPYVKGGPNCTNWCIANNEWHLVGNTIMWLNAGIDTGNIITTEAIDIRNAADLQQAHKMVMEHAHDLYLRAVEYLFTNTKPYNSVPQQSVGKGKLYLTKMWTAEKRKLLLQNWEDRKKITLVPVVNTVPLPLEN
;
A
#
# COMPACT_ATOMS: atom_id res chain seq x y z
N MET A 1 -22.40 -18.84 6.07
CA MET A 1 -21.07 -19.40 6.38
C MET A 1 -20.67 -18.86 7.73
N ALA A 2 -20.12 -19.68 8.63
CA ALA A 2 -19.59 -19.21 9.90
C ALA A 2 -18.41 -18.26 9.59
N VAL A 3 -18.37 -17.10 10.23
CA VAL A 3 -17.22 -16.17 10.14
C VAL A 3 -16.03 -16.88 10.80
N ASP A 4 -14.89 -16.88 10.14
CA ASP A 4 -13.65 -17.42 10.68
C ASP A 4 -13.35 -16.72 12.03
N GLU A 5 -13.12 -17.47 13.09
CA GLU A 5 -12.93 -16.94 14.45
C GLU A 5 -11.55 -16.28 14.63
N ARG A 6 -10.60 -16.52 13.71
CA ARG A 6 -9.26 -15.93 13.77
C ARG A 6 -9.33 -14.41 13.76
N LYS A 7 -8.59 -13.81 14.69
CA LYS A 7 -8.61 -12.37 14.92
C LYS A 7 -7.60 -11.65 14.04
N ILE A 8 -8.08 -10.62 13.34
CA ILE A 8 -7.22 -9.70 12.60
C ILE A 8 -7.11 -8.38 13.35
N VAL A 9 -5.90 -7.85 13.50
CA VAL A 9 -5.66 -6.45 13.87
C VAL A 9 -5.12 -5.73 12.65
N ILE A 10 -5.69 -4.56 12.33
CA ILE A 10 -5.25 -3.71 11.22
C ILE A 10 -4.45 -2.53 11.77
N TRP A 11 -3.21 -2.36 11.32
CA TRP A 11 -2.42 -1.14 11.51
C TRP A 11 -2.43 -0.36 10.21
N CYS A 12 -3.04 0.80 10.19
CA CYS A 12 -3.16 1.56 8.95
C CYS A 12 -3.07 3.07 9.14
N GLY A 13 -2.78 3.78 8.05
CA GLY A 13 -2.88 5.24 8.02
C GLY A 13 -4.34 5.73 8.06
N ALA A 14 -4.54 7.02 8.32
CA ALA A 14 -5.88 7.63 8.42
C ALA A 14 -6.54 7.95 7.06
N ALA A 15 -5.89 7.63 5.92
CA ALA A 15 -6.37 8.00 4.60
C ALA A 15 -7.65 7.24 4.19
N PRO A 16 -8.54 7.82 3.35
CA PRO A 16 -9.80 7.21 2.95
C PRO A 16 -9.68 5.82 2.29
N ASN A 17 -8.63 5.57 1.51
CA ASN A 17 -8.37 4.26 0.93
C ASN A 17 -8.05 3.20 2.00
N GLN A 18 -7.43 3.58 3.11
CA GLN A 18 -7.17 2.66 4.23
C GLN A 18 -8.47 2.32 4.98
N LYS A 19 -9.35 3.31 5.13
CA LYS A 19 -10.70 3.08 5.67
C LYS A 19 -11.48 2.11 4.78
N ALA A 20 -11.40 2.28 3.46
CA ALA A 20 -12.03 1.36 2.51
C ALA A 20 -11.49 -0.07 2.64
N LEU A 21 -10.16 -0.23 2.74
CA LEU A 21 -9.54 -1.54 2.96
C LEU A 21 -10.03 -2.18 4.27
N ALA A 22 -10.05 -1.41 5.36
CA ALA A 22 -10.54 -1.89 6.65
C ALA A 22 -12.00 -2.37 6.59
N ASN A 23 -12.88 -1.63 5.90
CA ASN A 23 -14.27 -2.04 5.70
C ASN A 23 -14.39 -3.32 4.85
N LYS A 24 -13.61 -3.42 3.76
CA LYS A 24 -13.57 -4.62 2.92
C LYS A 24 -13.10 -5.85 3.68
N LEU A 25 -12.09 -5.70 4.56
CA LEU A 25 -11.64 -6.78 5.43
C LEU A 25 -12.68 -7.16 6.48
N ALA A 26 -13.26 -6.18 7.17
CA ALA A 26 -14.27 -6.41 8.20
C ALA A 26 -15.57 -7.03 7.66
N SER A 27 -15.86 -6.86 6.36
CA SER A 27 -17.02 -7.50 5.72
C SER A 27 -16.84 -9.01 5.47
N LYS A 28 -15.59 -9.51 5.52
CA LYS A 28 -15.27 -10.93 5.24
C LYS A 28 -14.65 -11.66 6.42
N TYR A 29 -13.95 -10.96 7.30
CA TYR A 29 -13.12 -11.54 8.35
C TYR A 29 -13.40 -10.90 9.71
N ASN A 30 -13.02 -11.59 10.77
CA ASN A 30 -13.09 -11.09 12.15
C ASN A 30 -11.99 -10.05 12.41
N VAL A 31 -12.26 -8.79 12.06
CA VAL A 31 -11.39 -7.66 12.41
C VAL A 31 -11.66 -7.29 13.86
N ALA A 32 -10.78 -7.71 14.76
CA ALA A 32 -10.93 -7.53 16.21
C ALA A 32 -10.43 -6.16 16.70
N GLY A 33 -9.69 -5.41 15.88
CA GLY A 33 -9.25 -4.07 16.23
C GLY A 33 -8.49 -3.36 15.12
N ILE A 34 -8.46 -2.02 15.21
CA ILE A 34 -7.76 -1.16 14.24
C ILE A 34 -6.91 -0.15 15.00
N VAL A 35 -5.62 -0.06 14.65
CA VAL A 35 -4.73 1.03 15.07
C VAL A 35 -4.52 1.97 13.90
N ILE A 36 -4.87 3.25 14.09
CA ILE A 36 -4.78 4.29 13.07
C ILE A 36 -3.57 5.17 13.36
N ASP A 37 -2.58 5.12 12.47
CA ASP A 37 -1.40 5.99 12.46
C ASP A 37 -1.76 7.33 11.80
N GLU A 38 -1.90 8.40 12.59
CA GLU A 38 -2.28 9.72 12.09
C GLU A 38 -1.13 10.46 11.40
N HIS A 39 0.10 9.95 11.50
CA HIS A 39 1.30 10.58 10.93
C HIS A 39 1.38 12.07 11.24
N LYS A 40 1.22 12.48 12.48
CA LYS A 40 1.37 13.89 12.84
C LYS A 40 2.77 14.39 12.46
N LYS A 41 2.85 15.05 11.33
CA LYS A 41 4.07 15.74 10.90
C LYS A 41 4.30 16.91 11.84
N THR A 42 5.49 16.97 12.44
CA THR A 42 5.96 18.20 13.08
C THR A 42 5.92 19.31 12.02
N SER A 43 5.06 20.30 12.24
CA SER A 43 4.91 21.44 11.34
C SER A 43 6.17 22.30 11.41
N THR A 44 7.07 22.13 10.45
CA THR A 44 8.15 23.09 10.22
C THR A 44 7.56 24.30 9.50
N ARG A 45 7.79 25.49 10.05
CA ARG A 45 7.34 26.76 9.47
C ARG A 45 8.01 26.94 8.10
N LYS A 46 7.25 26.76 7.04
CA LYS A 46 7.75 26.90 5.66
C LYS A 46 8.01 28.38 5.36
N LYS A 47 9.09 28.64 4.63
CA LYS A 47 9.37 29.98 4.08
C LYS A 47 8.30 30.36 3.05
N PHE A 48 8.00 31.64 2.91
CA PHE A 48 7.01 32.14 1.95
C PHE A 48 7.32 31.69 0.50
N SER A 49 8.61 31.73 0.11
CA SER A 49 9.07 31.24 -1.19
C SER A 49 8.76 29.75 -1.42
N GLU A 50 8.85 28.90 -0.39
CA GLU A 50 8.51 27.48 -0.48
C GLU A 50 7.00 27.26 -0.66
N ILE A 51 6.19 28.12 -0.04
CA ILE A 51 4.72 28.07 -0.20
C ILE A 51 4.34 28.44 -1.63
N VAL A 52 4.91 29.54 -2.16
CA VAL A 52 4.66 30.00 -3.54
C VAL A 52 5.16 28.94 -4.55
N SER A 53 6.35 28.40 -4.37
CA SER A 53 6.87 27.34 -5.22
C SER A 53 5.97 26.10 -5.21
N ALA A 54 5.49 25.67 -4.05
CA ALA A 54 4.57 24.55 -3.93
C ALA A 54 3.20 24.81 -4.59
N LEU A 55 2.73 26.05 -4.58
CA LEU A 55 1.48 26.44 -5.26
C LEU A 55 1.65 26.36 -6.78
N ILE A 56 2.73 26.94 -7.31
CA ILE A 56 3.05 26.88 -8.74
C ILE A 56 3.18 25.43 -9.19
N ASP A 57 3.87 24.61 -8.41
CA ASP A 57 4.03 23.18 -8.69
C ASP A 57 2.67 22.44 -8.74
N ARG A 58 1.77 22.73 -7.80
CA ARG A 58 0.41 22.16 -7.81
C ARG A 58 -0.42 22.58 -9.03
N ILE A 59 -0.29 23.83 -9.47
CA ILE A 59 -0.98 24.30 -10.67
C ILE A 59 -0.41 23.63 -11.92
N LYS A 60 0.92 23.61 -12.04
CA LYS A 60 1.64 23.02 -13.18
C LYS A 60 1.34 21.53 -13.35
N PHE A 61 1.30 20.78 -12.24
CA PHE A 61 1.09 19.33 -12.22
C PHE A 61 -0.30 18.95 -11.70
N ARG A 62 -1.30 19.79 -11.94
CA ARG A 62 -2.68 19.59 -11.45
C ARG A 62 -3.29 18.23 -11.82
N LYS A 63 -2.94 17.67 -12.99
CA LYS A 63 -3.41 16.33 -13.40
C LYS A 63 -2.94 15.26 -12.41
N ILE A 64 -1.67 15.30 -11.94
CA ILE A 64 -1.10 14.33 -11.01
C ILE A 64 -1.71 14.50 -9.61
N TYR A 65 -1.69 15.73 -9.08
CA TYR A 65 -2.23 16.01 -7.74
C TYR A 65 -3.74 15.83 -7.68
N GLY A 66 -4.43 16.20 -8.78
CA GLY A 66 -5.88 16.04 -8.92
C GLY A 66 -6.30 14.58 -8.96
N ALA A 67 -5.53 13.71 -9.60
CA ALA A 67 -5.81 12.29 -9.65
C ALA A 67 -5.82 11.65 -8.25
N TRP A 68 -4.81 11.95 -7.43
CA TRP A 68 -4.78 11.46 -6.05
C TRP A 68 -5.89 12.04 -5.18
N LYS A 69 -6.14 13.35 -5.28
CA LYS A 69 -7.23 14.01 -4.55
C LYS A 69 -8.60 13.41 -4.90
N TRP A 70 -8.84 13.18 -6.19
CA TRP A 70 -10.07 12.56 -6.67
C TRP A 70 -10.23 11.12 -6.12
N LEU A 71 -9.15 10.34 -6.14
CA LEU A 71 -9.16 8.98 -5.60
C LEU A 71 -9.54 8.98 -4.11
N MET A 72 -8.92 9.85 -3.31
CA MET A 72 -9.23 9.96 -1.87
C MET A 72 -10.68 10.42 -1.65
N TYR A 73 -11.18 11.36 -2.44
CA TYR A 73 -12.57 11.78 -2.38
C TYR A 73 -13.53 10.62 -2.73
N ASN A 74 -13.22 9.86 -3.76
CA ASN A 74 -14.03 8.71 -4.19
C ASN A 74 -14.14 7.66 -3.09
N TYR A 75 -13.03 7.34 -2.41
CA TYR A 75 -13.05 6.45 -1.27
C TYR A 75 -13.79 7.02 -0.06
N ALA A 76 -13.61 8.32 0.24
CA ALA A 76 -14.33 8.96 1.34
C ALA A 76 -15.86 8.94 1.12
N SER A 77 -16.31 9.10 -0.12
CA SER A 77 -17.74 9.05 -0.48
C SER A 77 -18.30 7.62 -0.40
N GLY A 78 -17.52 6.61 -0.78
CA GLY A 78 -17.96 5.21 -0.73
C GLY A 78 -17.86 4.57 0.65
N TYR A 79 -16.98 5.09 1.51
CA TYR A 79 -16.71 4.58 2.86
C TYR A 79 -16.63 5.76 3.84
N SER A 80 -17.77 6.26 4.27
CA SER A 80 -17.88 7.43 5.18
C SER A 80 -17.35 7.11 6.56
N GLU A 81 -17.63 5.89 7.06
CA GLU A 81 -17.31 5.47 8.42
C GLU A 81 -16.28 4.33 8.44
N TRP A 82 -15.57 4.21 9.54
CA TRP A 82 -14.76 3.04 9.85
C TRP A 82 -15.66 1.87 10.23
N PRO A 83 -15.19 0.61 10.13
CA PRO A 83 -15.93 -0.52 10.66
C PRO A 83 -16.23 -0.34 12.15
N ASN A 84 -17.35 -0.86 12.61
CA ASN A 84 -17.75 -0.80 14.02
C ASN A 84 -16.97 -1.85 14.86
N VAL A 85 -15.70 -1.60 15.11
CA VAL A 85 -14.78 -2.44 15.87
C VAL A 85 -13.95 -1.56 16.82
N PRO A 86 -13.31 -2.11 17.87
CA PRO A 86 -12.39 -1.35 18.71
C PRO A 86 -11.31 -0.64 17.90
N MET A 87 -11.10 0.65 18.17
CA MET A 87 -10.11 1.45 17.44
C MET A 87 -9.25 2.30 18.37
N LEU A 88 -7.96 2.36 18.06
CA LEU A 88 -6.99 3.23 18.70
C LEU A 88 -6.39 4.19 17.68
N ARG A 89 -6.37 5.50 17.97
CA ARG A 89 -5.67 6.51 17.16
C ARG A 89 -4.38 6.92 17.84
N VAL A 90 -3.29 6.90 17.10
CA VAL A 90 -1.95 7.25 17.59
C VAL A 90 -1.28 8.25 16.65
N GLU A 91 -0.42 9.10 17.21
CA GLU A 91 0.35 10.05 16.39
C GLU A 91 1.40 9.35 15.51
N SER A 92 1.88 8.20 15.94
CA SER A 92 2.77 7.30 15.23
C SER A 92 2.47 5.88 15.60
N ILE A 93 2.52 4.97 14.62
CA ILE A 93 2.34 3.54 14.87
C ILE A 93 3.33 3.00 15.91
N ASN A 94 4.54 3.53 15.95
CA ASN A 94 5.59 3.15 16.91
C ASN A 94 5.33 3.78 18.29
N ASN A 95 4.23 3.38 18.90
CA ASN A 95 3.75 3.86 20.20
C ASN A 95 3.43 2.66 21.10
N GLU A 96 3.77 2.76 22.40
CA GLU A 96 3.49 1.66 23.35
C GLU A 96 2.00 1.36 23.49
N GLN A 97 1.13 2.37 23.36
CA GLN A 97 -0.31 2.16 23.36
C GLN A 97 -0.77 1.26 22.20
N ALA A 98 -0.16 1.42 21.00
CA ALA A 98 -0.44 0.55 19.87
C ALA A 98 0.01 -0.89 20.12
N ALA A 99 1.16 -1.08 20.78
CA ALA A 99 1.66 -2.39 21.15
C ALA A 99 0.77 -3.04 22.23
N ALA A 100 0.39 -2.30 23.26
CA ALA A 100 -0.49 -2.78 24.34
C ALA A 100 -1.87 -3.17 23.81
N PHE A 101 -2.51 -2.31 23.00
CA PHE A 101 -3.79 -2.58 22.38
C PHE A 101 -3.75 -3.84 21.51
N THR A 102 -2.69 -4.01 20.74
CA THR A 102 -2.54 -5.20 19.87
C THR A 102 -2.33 -6.47 20.71
N ARG A 103 -1.50 -6.43 21.80
CA ARG A 103 -1.29 -7.57 22.69
C ARG A 103 -2.57 -8.00 23.41
N GLU A 104 -3.38 -7.04 23.85
CA GLU A 104 -4.65 -7.31 24.54
C GLU A 104 -5.63 -8.07 23.64
N ILE A 105 -5.69 -7.74 22.35
CA ILE A 105 -6.54 -8.45 21.39
C ILE A 105 -5.99 -9.85 21.12
N ASN A 106 -4.68 -10.05 21.17
CA ASN A 106 -3.98 -11.30 20.84
C ASN A 106 -4.39 -11.81 19.43
N PRO A 107 -3.99 -11.11 18.35
CA PRO A 107 -4.41 -11.42 16.99
C PRO A 107 -3.70 -12.65 16.41
N ASP A 108 -4.37 -13.32 15.49
CA ASP A 108 -3.75 -14.34 14.64
C ASP A 108 -2.96 -13.73 13.48
N LEU A 109 -3.48 -12.64 12.92
CA LEU A 109 -2.86 -11.93 11.80
C LEU A 109 -2.86 -10.43 12.05
N ILE A 110 -1.72 -9.79 11.79
CA ILE A 110 -1.62 -8.34 11.77
C ILE A 110 -1.47 -7.87 10.32
N ILE A 111 -2.34 -6.96 9.90
CA ILE A 111 -2.38 -6.39 8.55
C ILE A 111 -1.88 -4.96 8.60
N VAL A 112 -0.86 -4.65 7.79
CA VAL A 112 -0.25 -3.31 7.74
C VAL A 112 -0.48 -2.66 6.38
N SER A 113 -0.95 -1.40 6.39
CA SER A 113 -1.10 -0.63 5.15
C SER A 113 -1.04 0.88 5.41
N GLY A 114 -0.13 1.56 4.72
CA GLY A 114 -0.05 3.03 4.74
C GLY A 114 0.36 3.64 6.07
N THR A 115 1.02 2.89 6.95
CA THR A 115 1.66 3.39 8.17
C THR A 115 3.05 3.97 7.87
N GLY A 116 3.67 4.61 8.86
CA GLY A 116 5.12 4.82 8.89
C GLY A 116 5.90 3.50 8.97
N LEU A 117 7.22 3.59 8.90
CA LEU A 117 8.09 2.43 9.10
C LEU A 117 7.84 1.83 10.50
N VAL A 118 7.39 0.59 10.54
CA VAL A 118 7.16 -0.14 11.79
C VAL A 118 8.51 -0.60 12.37
N LYS A 119 8.68 -0.44 13.67
CA LYS A 119 9.90 -0.75 14.42
C LYS A 119 9.59 -1.65 15.61
N GLU A 120 10.64 -2.11 16.29
CA GLU A 120 10.48 -2.75 17.58
C GLU A 120 9.85 -1.80 18.63
N PRO A 121 9.04 -2.30 19.56
CA PRO A 121 8.72 -3.72 19.78
C PRO A 121 7.59 -4.29 18.92
N LEU A 122 6.99 -3.50 18.02
CA LEU A 122 5.83 -3.91 17.21
C LEU A 122 6.13 -5.08 16.27
N LEU A 123 7.36 -5.11 15.70
CA LEU A 123 7.76 -6.20 14.80
C LEU A 123 7.81 -7.57 15.48
N SER A 124 8.03 -7.59 16.81
CA SER A 124 8.11 -8.80 17.63
C SER A 124 6.80 -9.14 18.33
N LEU A 125 5.69 -8.45 18.03
CA LEU A 125 4.40 -8.80 18.63
C LEU A 125 3.94 -10.19 18.18
N PRO A 126 3.42 -11.00 19.11
CA PRO A 126 2.94 -12.33 18.77
C PRO A 126 1.70 -12.25 17.87
N ALA A 127 1.74 -12.99 16.77
CA ALA A 127 0.60 -13.27 15.92
C ALA A 127 0.78 -14.68 15.37
N SER A 128 -0.20 -15.57 15.54
CA SER A 128 -0.05 -17.00 15.21
C SER A 128 0.26 -17.22 13.74
N ILE A 129 -0.26 -16.39 12.84
CA ILE A 129 0.05 -16.38 11.41
C ILE A 129 1.27 -15.50 11.14
N GLY A 130 1.23 -14.23 11.56
CA GLY A 130 2.32 -13.28 11.40
C GLY A 130 1.85 -11.86 11.09
N ILE A 131 2.76 -11.04 10.57
CA ILE A 131 2.50 -9.64 10.22
C ILE A 131 2.76 -9.47 8.73
N ILE A 132 1.76 -9.00 7.97
CA ILE A 132 1.87 -8.78 6.53
C ILE A 132 1.66 -7.31 6.16
N ASN A 133 2.29 -6.89 5.08
CA ASN A 133 2.25 -5.52 4.57
C ASN A 133 1.79 -5.48 3.12
N LEU A 134 0.93 -4.51 2.79
CA LEU A 134 0.59 -4.15 1.42
C LEU A 134 1.53 -3.03 0.94
N HIS A 135 2.21 -3.29 -0.15
CA HIS A 135 2.97 -2.30 -0.91
C HIS A 135 2.36 -2.10 -2.30
N THR A 136 1.99 -0.85 -2.62
CA THR A 136 1.47 -0.49 -3.95
C THR A 136 2.62 -0.24 -4.94
N GLY A 137 3.38 -1.26 -5.17
CA GLY A 137 4.52 -1.36 -6.07
C GLY A 137 4.87 -2.83 -6.29
N LEU A 138 5.46 -3.14 -7.44
CA LEU A 138 5.88 -4.50 -7.77
C LEU A 138 7.27 -4.76 -7.18
N SER A 139 7.32 -5.30 -5.93
CA SER A 139 8.58 -5.69 -5.31
C SER A 139 9.16 -6.96 -5.98
N PRO A 140 10.49 -7.07 -6.08
CA PRO A 140 11.52 -6.16 -5.56
C PRO A 140 11.82 -4.98 -6.46
N TYR A 141 11.21 -4.87 -7.64
CA TYR A 141 11.61 -3.93 -8.70
C TYR A 141 11.38 -2.47 -8.32
N VAL A 142 10.23 -2.16 -7.69
CA VAL A 142 9.85 -0.81 -7.30
C VAL A 142 9.47 -0.79 -5.84
N LYS A 143 10.29 -0.14 -5.01
CA LYS A 143 10.14 -0.04 -3.54
C LYS A 143 10.11 1.40 -3.07
N GLY A 144 9.55 1.65 -1.89
CA GLY A 144 9.50 2.97 -1.26
C GLY A 144 8.32 3.82 -1.73
N GLY A 145 8.54 5.11 -1.94
CA GLY A 145 7.45 6.05 -2.26
C GLY A 145 7.94 7.34 -2.91
N PRO A 146 7.05 8.35 -3.09
CA PRO A 146 5.64 8.42 -2.67
C PRO A 146 4.70 7.91 -3.75
N ASN A 147 4.38 6.95 -4.20
CA ASN A 147 3.51 6.45 -5.26
C ASN A 147 4.29 5.75 -6.38
N CYS A 148 4.47 4.44 -6.21
CA CYS A 148 5.24 3.62 -7.14
C CYS A 148 4.69 3.63 -8.56
N THR A 149 3.37 3.68 -8.74
CA THR A 149 2.73 3.79 -10.05
C THR A 149 3.23 5.03 -10.81
N ASN A 150 3.34 6.17 -10.11
CA ASN A 150 3.86 7.39 -10.72
C ASN A 150 5.33 7.26 -11.16
N TRP A 151 6.14 6.54 -10.38
CA TRP A 151 7.52 6.25 -10.74
C TRP A 151 7.61 5.38 -11.97
N CYS A 152 6.80 4.33 -12.06
CA CYS A 152 6.75 3.45 -13.22
C CYS A 152 6.38 4.23 -14.49
N ILE A 153 5.36 5.08 -14.44
CA ILE A 153 4.96 5.91 -15.57
C ILE A 153 6.07 6.90 -15.94
N ALA A 154 6.64 7.61 -14.96
CA ALA A 154 7.69 8.61 -15.19
C ALA A 154 8.98 8.02 -15.78
N ASN A 155 9.25 6.75 -15.51
CA ASN A 155 10.43 6.04 -16.03
C ASN A 155 10.12 5.22 -17.29
N ASN A 156 8.89 5.24 -17.78
CA ASN A 156 8.41 4.39 -18.89
C ASN A 156 8.53 2.88 -18.59
N GLU A 157 8.42 2.52 -17.30
CA GLU A 157 8.51 1.13 -16.78
C GLU A 157 7.09 0.57 -16.52
N TRP A 158 6.22 0.61 -17.53
CA TRP A 158 4.79 0.24 -17.39
C TRP A 158 4.56 -1.20 -16.95
N HIS A 159 5.45 -2.10 -17.31
CA HIS A 159 5.45 -3.50 -16.91
C HIS A 159 5.73 -3.71 -15.41
N LEU A 160 6.19 -2.67 -14.70
CA LEU A 160 6.45 -2.68 -13.26
C LEU A 160 5.31 -2.09 -12.43
N VAL A 161 4.19 -1.70 -13.05
CA VAL A 161 3.00 -1.28 -12.32
C VAL A 161 2.34 -2.51 -11.71
N GLY A 162 2.16 -2.52 -10.39
CA GLY A 162 1.56 -3.65 -9.70
C GLY A 162 1.58 -3.49 -8.19
N ASN A 163 1.21 -4.55 -7.50
CA ASN A 163 1.08 -4.59 -6.04
C ASN A 163 1.77 -5.82 -5.46
N THR A 164 2.15 -5.73 -4.21
CA THR A 164 2.86 -6.79 -3.48
C THR A 164 2.29 -6.95 -2.09
N ILE A 165 2.07 -8.19 -1.67
CA ILE A 165 1.86 -8.57 -0.27
C ILE A 165 3.12 -9.31 0.18
N MET A 166 3.66 -8.89 1.32
CA MET A 166 4.88 -9.43 1.87
C MET A 166 4.82 -9.55 3.40
N TRP A 167 5.64 -10.41 3.96
CA TRP A 167 5.87 -10.40 5.40
C TRP A 167 6.51 -9.07 5.83
N LEU A 168 6.08 -8.53 6.96
CA LEU A 168 6.70 -7.32 7.50
C LEU A 168 8.07 -7.66 8.12
N ASN A 169 9.04 -6.78 7.88
CA ASN A 169 10.34 -6.80 8.56
C ASN A 169 10.85 -5.39 8.83
N ALA A 170 12.04 -5.26 9.41
CA ALA A 170 12.61 -3.97 9.82
C ALA A 170 13.00 -3.02 8.67
N GLY A 171 12.94 -3.45 7.41
CA GLY A 171 13.33 -2.63 6.25
C GLY A 171 12.15 -2.00 5.51
N ILE A 172 12.43 -1.05 4.63
CA ILE A 172 11.42 -0.48 3.73
C ILE A 172 11.14 -1.47 2.61
N ASP A 173 9.96 -2.08 2.62
CA ASP A 173 9.48 -3.04 1.61
C ASP A 173 10.52 -4.15 1.30
N THR A 174 11.10 -4.76 2.35
CA THR A 174 12.19 -5.75 2.21
C THR A 174 11.83 -7.16 2.67
N GLY A 175 10.64 -7.39 3.19
CA GLY A 175 10.19 -8.70 3.63
C GLY A 175 10.06 -9.72 2.49
N ASN A 176 10.02 -11.01 2.85
CA ASN A 176 9.77 -12.07 1.88
C ASN A 176 8.40 -11.88 1.24
N ILE A 177 8.34 -12.04 -0.06
CA ILE A 177 7.13 -11.85 -0.86
C ILE A 177 6.20 -13.05 -0.67
N ILE A 178 4.95 -12.79 -0.32
CA ILE A 178 3.87 -13.77 -0.34
C ILE A 178 3.28 -13.83 -1.74
N THR A 179 2.98 -12.65 -2.33
CA THR A 179 2.50 -12.55 -3.70
C THR A 179 2.80 -11.20 -4.32
N THR A 180 3.00 -11.20 -5.65
CA THR A 180 3.08 -9.98 -6.47
C THR A 180 2.26 -10.15 -7.72
N GLU A 181 1.53 -9.10 -8.09
CA GLU A 181 0.77 -9.08 -9.35
C GLU A 181 0.95 -7.76 -10.07
N ALA A 182 1.29 -7.85 -11.36
CA ALA A 182 1.32 -6.69 -12.26
C ALA A 182 -0.09 -6.35 -12.75
N ILE A 183 -0.32 -5.07 -13.04
CA ILE A 183 -1.58 -4.59 -13.61
C ILE A 183 -1.32 -3.65 -14.78
N ASP A 184 -1.98 -3.87 -15.90
CA ASP A 184 -1.91 -2.98 -17.06
C ASP A 184 -2.93 -1.85 -16.93
N ILE A 185 -2.42 -0.63 -16.79
CA ILE A 185 -3.23 0.59 -16.65
C ILE A 185 -3.26 1.46 -17.92
N ARG A 186 -2.66 1.01 -19.03
CA ARG A 186 -2.53 1.82 -20.27
C ARG A 186 -3.87 2.12 -20.93
N ASN A 187 -4.88 1.28 -20.69
CA ASN A 187 -6.24 1.47 -21.18
C ASN A 187 -7.10 2.37 -20.29
N ALA A 188 -6.59 2.83 -19.14
CA ALA A 188 -7.32 3.76 -18.30
C ALA A 188 -7.58 5.09 -19.06
N ALA A 189 -8.77 5.67 -18.86
CA ALA A 189 -9.16 6.90 -19.52
C ALA A 189 -8.26 8.07 -19.10
N ASP A 190 -7.93 8.13 -17.82
CA ASP A 190 -7.09 9.17 -17.22
C ASP A 190 -6.30 8.64 -16.02
N LEU A 191 -5.47 9.50 -15.41
CA LEU A 191 -4.69 9.16 -14.22
C LEU A 191 -5.57 8.84 -13.00
N GLN A 192 -6.78 9.38 -12.93
CA GLN A 192 -7.72 9.10 -11.84
C GLN A 192 -8.15 7.64 -11.89
N GLN A 193 -8.60 7.19 -13.08
CA GLN A 193 -8.98 5.81 -13.29
C GLN A 193 -7.80 4.85 -13.12
N ALA A 194 -6.61 5.22 -13.62
CA ALA A 194 -5.41 4.40 -13.46
C ALA A 194 -5.07 4.15 -11.99
N HIS A 195 -5.06 5.21 -11.16
CA HIS A 195 -4.81 5.04 -9.73
C HIS A 195 -5.91 4.26 -9.02
N LYS A 196 -7.18 4.41 -9.46
CA LYS A 196 -8.27 3.61 -8.92
C LYS A 196 -8.08 2.13 -9.25
N MET A 197 -7.75 1.79 -10.49
CA MET A 197 -7.48 0.41 -10.89
C MET A 197 -6.37 -0.22 -10.04
N VAL A 198 -5.24 0.47 -9.85
CA VAL A 198 -4.14 -0.04 -9.03
C VAL A 198 -4.56 -0.24 -7.58
N MET A 199 -5.33 0.69 -7.00
CA MET A 199 -5.74 0.62 -5.59
C MET A 199 -6.81 -0.45 -5.37
N GLU A 200 -7.79 -0.58 -6.27
CA GLU A 200 -8.80 -1.65 -6.18
C GLU A 200 -8.14 -3.03 -6.29
N HIS A 201 -7.21 -3.19 -7.24
CA HIS A 201 -6.41 -4.40 -7.37
C HIS A 201 -5.54 -4.67 -6.11
N ALA A 202 -4.99 -3.62 -5.49
CA ALA A 202 -4.22 -3.76 -4.25
C ALA A 202 -5.08 -4.29 -3.10
N HIS A 203 -6.30 -3.76 -2.96
CA HIS A 203 -7.25 -4.23 -1.94
C HIS A 203 -7.69 -5.68 -2.21
N ASP A 204 -7.99 -6.01 -3.46
CA ASP A 204 -8.37 -7.38 -3.84
C ASP A 204 -7.23 -8.38 -3.58
N LEU A 205 -6.01 -8.04 -3.99
CA LEU A 205 -4.83 -8.87 -3.74
C LEU A 205 -4.61 -9.10 -2.25
N TYR A 206 -4.87 -8.08 -1.41
CA TYR A 206 -4.76 -8.23 0.04
C TYR A 206 -5.80 -9.20 0.59
N LEU A 207 -7.06 -9.09 0.16
CA LEU A 207 -8.13 -10.00 0.56
C LEU A 207 -7.79 -11.45 0.17
N ARG A 208 -7.33 -11.68 -1.06
CA ARG A 208 -6.90 -13.01 -1.53
C ARG A 208 -5.69 -13.55 -0.76
N ALA A 209 -4.75 -12.69 -0.39
CA ALA A 209 -3.62 -13.09 0.44
C ALA A 209 -4.06 -13.49 1.87
N VAL A 210 -5.02 -12.78 2.47
CA VAL A 210 -5.61 -13.16 3.76
C VAL A 210 -6.33 -14.50 3.64
N GLU A 211 -7.11 -14.70 2.60
CA GLU A 211 -7.80 -15.96 2.33
C GLU A 211 -6.81 -17.13 2.19
N TYR A 212 -5.74 -16.95 1.40
CA TYR A 212 -4.66 -17.91 1.30
C TYR A 212 -4.05 -18.27 2.66
N LEU A 213 -3.75 -17.28 3.51
CA LEU A 213 -3.17 -17.51 4.83
C LEU A 213 -4.15 -18.19 5.80
N PHE A 214 -5.45 -18.02 5.57
CA PHE A 214 -6.50 -18.62 6.39
C PHE A 214 -6.89 -20.03 5.91
N THR A 215 -6.76 -20.33 4.65
CA THR A 215 -7.08 -21.66 4.11
C THR A 215 -5.91 -22.65 4.19
N ASN A 216 -4.69 -22.13 4.35
CA ASN A 216 -3.48 -22.94 4.43
C ASN A 216 -2.87 -22.95 5.83
N THR A 217 -1.94 -23.87 6.06
CA THR A 217 -1.19 -24.03 7.31
C THR A 217 0.28 -23.69 7.11
N LYS A 218 0.97 -23.36 8.19
CA LYS A 218 2.44 -23.16 8.15
C LYS A 218 3.17 -24.44 7.73
N PRO A 219 4.29 -24.34 7.01
CA PRO A 219 4.94 -23.11 6.55
C PRO A 219 4.24 -22.51 5.33
N TYR A 220 3.97 -21.20 5.36
CA TYR A 220 3.42 -20.49 4.21
C TYR A 220 4.48 -20.26 3.13
N ASN A 221 4.10 -20.43 1.85
CA ASN A 221 4.98 -20.10 0.76
C ASN A 221 5.30 -18.61 0.73
N SER A 222 6.58 -18.31 0.72
CA SER A 222 7.06 -16.94 0.53
C SER A 222 8.47 -16.96 -0.07
N VAL A 223 8.80 -15.94 -0.84
CA VAL A 223 10.01 -15.91 -1.66
C VAL A 223 10.88 -14.73 -1.24
N PRO A 224 12.18 -14.94 -0.93
CA PRO A 224 13.11 -13.85 -0.72
C PRO A 224 13.18 -12.93 -1.94
N GLN A 225 13.15 -11.61 -1.73
CA GLN A 225 13.11 -10.65 -2.85
C GLN A 225 14.29 -10.77 -3.80
N GLN A 226 15.48 -11.08 -3.28
CA GLN A 226 16.70 -11.24 -4.06
C GLN A 226 16.66 -12.43 -5.04
N SER A 227 15.82 -13.44 -4.79
CA SER A 227 15.64 -14.56 -5.71
C SER A 227 14.66 -14.25 -6.85
N VAL A 228 13.84 -13.20 -6.69
CA VAL A 228 12.90 -12.76 -7.71
C VAL A 228 13.58 -11.80 -8.70
N GLY A 229 14.35 -10.84 -8.19
CA GLY A 229 15.06 -9.89 -9.03
C GLY A 229 15.73 -8.77 -8.23
N LYS A 230 16.30 -7.82 -8.98
CA LYS A 230 16.89 -6.59 -8.44
C LYS A 230 15.95 -5.42 -8.72
N GLY A 231 15.88 -4.45 -7.82
CA GLY A 231 15.02 -3.29 -7.98
C GLY A 231 15.60 -2.03 -7.38
N LYS A 232 14.81 -0.96 -7.42
CA LYS A 232 15.20 0.37 -6.97
C LYS A 232 14.33 0.82 -5.80
N LEU A 233 14.97 1.48 -4.84
CA LEU A 233 14.30 2.19 -3.76
C LEU A 233 14.09 3.65 -4.17
N TYR A 234 12.85 4.08 -4.25
CA TYR A 234 12.48 5.45 -4.54
C TYR A 234 12.13 6.19 -3.26
N LEU A 235 12.66 7.40 -3.11
CA LEU A 235 12.42 8.27 -1.96
C LEU A 235 11.71 9.55 -2.39
N THR A 236 10.90 10.12 -1.51
CA THR A 236 10.13 11.35 -1.78
C THR A 236 11.00 12.50 -2.32
N LYS A 237 12.23 12.66 -1.80
CA LYS A 237 13.16 13.69 -2.27
C LYS A 237 13.58 13.54 -3.73
N MET A 238 13.46 12.34 -4.31
CA MET A 238 13.82 12.07 -5.70
C MET A 238 12.65 12.39 -6.66
N TRP A 239 11.44 12.65 -6.15
CA TRP A 239 10.26 12.98 -6.93
C TRP A 239 10.26 14.45 -7.36
N THR A 240 11.09 14.78 -8.34
CA THR A 240 11.35 16.15 -8.83
C THR A 240 10.29 16.63 -9.82
N ALA A 241 10.32 17.92 -10.14
CA ALA A 241 9.47 18.52 -11.19
C ALA A 241 9.73 17.88 -12.57
N GLU A 242 10.97 17.47 -12.85
CA GLU A 242 11.34 16.77 -14.08
C GLU A 242 10.64 15.41 -14.16
N LYS A 243 10.66 14.62 -13.08
CA LYS A 243 9.95 13.34 -13.04
C LYS A 243 8.45 13.49 -13.24
N ARG A 244 7.84 14.53 -12.66
CA ARG A 244 6.42 14.85 -12.89
C ARG A 244 6.13 15.23 -14.35
N LYS A 245 7.06 15.96 -15.01
CA LYS A 245 6.96 16.28 -16.45
C LYS A 245 7.03 15.01 -17.30
N LEU A 246 8.01 14.14 -17.02
CA LEU A 246 8.16 12.86 -17.72
C LEU A 246 6.92 11.97 -17.53
N LEU A 247 6.34 11.92 -16.33
CA LEU A 247 5.08 11.20 -16.10
C LEU A 247 3.99 11.67 -17.07
N LEU A 248 3.78 12.99 -17.17
CA LEU A 248 2.73 13.52 -18.05
C LEU A 248 3.00 13.24 -19.54
N GLN A 249 4.26 13.34 -19.97
CA GLN A 249 4.66 13.01 -21.34
C GLN A 249 4.41 11.53 -21.66
N ASN A 250 4.93 10.64 -20.82
CA ASN A 250 4.76 9.20 -21.00
C ASN A 250 3.29 8.78 -20.91
N TRP A 251 2.49 9.46 -20.06
CA TRP A 251 1.06 9.21 -19.98
C TRP A 251 0.33 9.45 -21.31
N GLU A 252 0.65 10.52 -22.02
CA GLU A 252 0.03 10.82 -23.34
C GLU A 252 0.41 9.75 -24.38
N ASP A 253 1.63 9.22 -24.30
CA ASP A 253 2.13 8.22 -25.26
C ASP A 253 1.80 6.76 -24.89
N ARG A 254 1.17 6.51 -23.75
CA ARG A 254 0.98 5.16 -23.15
C ARG A 254 0.37 4.12 -24.08
N LYS A 255 -0.55 4.52 -24.97
CA LYS A 255 -1.23 3.60 -25.89
C LYS A 255 -0.32 3.12 -27.03
N LYS A 256 0.79 3.79 -27.27
CA LYS A 256 1.79 3.44 -28.31
C LYS A 256 2.82 2.43 -27.78
N ILE A 257 2.82 2.18 -26.47
CA ILE A 257 3.84 1.39 -25.80
C ILE A 257 3.48 -0.09 -25.90
N THR A 258 4.37 -0.88 -26.47
CA THR A 258 4.31 -2.33 -26.37
C THR A 258 4.86 -2.74 -25.01
N LEU A 259 4.10 -3.50 -24.22
CA LEU A 259 4.64 -4.06 -22.99
C LEU A 259 5.75 -5.06 -23.34
N VAL A 260 6.92 -4.80 -22.79
CA VAL A 260 7.98 -5.80 -22.77
C VAL A 260 7.53 -6.88 -21.77
N PRO A 261 7.55 -8.16 -22.13
CA PRO A 261 7.10 -9.18 -21.20
C PRO A 261 8.04 -9.32 -20.02
N VAL A 262 7.48 -9.32 -18.90
CA VAL A 262 7.62 -10.15 -17.73
C VAL A 262 8.93 -10.02 -16.97
N VAL A 263 8.81 -9.23 -15.94
CA VAL A 263 9.58 -9.48 -14.71
C VAL A 263 8.98 -10.69 -14.00
N ASN A 264 9.80 -11.42 -13.26
CA ASN A 264 9.33 -12.52 -12.42
C ASN A 264 8.34 -11.97 -11.38
N THR A 265 7.19 -12.61 -11.26
CA THR A 265 6.20 -12.37 -10.24
C THR A 265 6.07 -13.60 -9.33
N VAL A 266 5.46 -13.40 -8.18
CA VAL A 266 5.18 -14.47 -7.22
C VAL A 266 3.66 -14.59 -7.13
N PRO A 267 3.01 -15.41 -7.95
CA PRO A 267 1.56 -15.62 -7.86
C PRO A 267 1.21 -16.30 -6.55
N LEU A 268 -0.01 -16.05 -6.06
CA LEU A 268 -0.57 -16.92 -5.02
C LEU A 268 -0.67 -18.35 -5.59
N PRO A 269 -0.33 -19.38 -4.78
CA PRO A 269 -0.61 -20.74 -5.19
C PRO A 269 -2.08 -20.88 -5.56
N LEU A 270 -2.37 -21.52 -6.70
CA LEU A 270 -3.74 -21.88 -7.03
C LEU A 270 -4.21 -22.89 -5.97
N GLU A 271 -5.44 -22.73 -5.50
CA GLU A 271 -6.09 -23.74 -4.68
C GLU A 271 -6.15 -25.04 -5.50
N ASN A 272 -5.61 -26.14 -4.96
CA ASN A 272 -5.69 -27.48 -5.56
C ASN A 272 -7.08 -28.09 -5.35
#